data_ec33b85e85dd0a14782dbadbc31d79ef
#
_entry.id   ec33b85e85dd0a14782dbadbc31d79ef
#
_cell.length_a   1.000
_cell.length_b   1.000
_cell.length_c   1.000
_cell.angle_alpha   90.00
_cell.angle_beta   90.00
_cell.angle_gamma   90.00
#
_symmetry.space_group_name_H-M   'P 1'
#
loop_
_entity.id
_entity.type
_entity.pdbx_description
1 polymer ?
#
loop_
_entity_poly.entity_id
_entity_poly.type
_entity_poly.pdbx_seq_one_letter_code
_entity_poly.pdbx_strand_id
1 'polypeptide(L)'
;MSVLLIAEHNNKELRPFTLNAATAASQIDADVHAVIIGQNCGDAAKALSELPLVKKVIHVEAPYYENFVAENFAPVIVKLAENYSHIVSSANTFGKNLMPRIAALLDTSQISD
;
A
#
# COMPACT_ATOMS: atom_id res chain seq x y z
N MET A 1 -13.52 3.11 -10.87
CA MET A 1 -13.24 2.28 -9.70
C MET A 1 -11.97 2.76 -9.04
N SER A 2 -11.84 2.53 -7.75
CA SER A 2 -10.69 3.03 -6.99
C SER A 2 -9.46 2.13 -7.15
N VAL A 3 -8.28 2.72 -6.96
CA VAL A 3 -7.00 2.01 -6.95
C VAL A 3 -6.49 1.98 -5.51
N LEU A 4 -6.01 0.82 -5.07
CA LEU A 4 -5.39 0.68 -3.76
C LEU A 4 -3.89 0.79 -3.88
N LEU A 5 -3.32 1.80 -3.23
CA LEU A 5 -1.88 2.03 -3.16
C LEU A 5 -1.36 1.49 -1.82
N ILE A 6 -0.35 0.62 -1.88
CA ILE A 6 0.28 0.10 -0.67
C ILE A 6 1.47 1.01 -0.34
N ALA A 7 1.41 1.70 0.80
CA ALA A 7 2.47 2.60 1.21
C ALA A 7 3.64 1.84 1.81
N GLU A 8 4.84 2.20 1.41
CA GLU A 8 6.07 1.68 2.01
C GLU A 8 6.62 2.73 2.96
N HIS A 9 7.01 2.30 4.18
CA HIS A 9 7.46 3.20 5.24
C HIS A 9 8.37 2.45 6.21
N ASN A 10 8.93 3.20 7.17
CA ASN A 10 9.74 2.63 8.25
C ASN A 10 9.10 2.86 9.63
N ASN A 11 7.77 2.98 9.67
CA ASN A 11 6.94 3.32 10.83
C ASN A 11 7.00 4.79 11.26
N LYS A 12 7.94 5.57 10.75
CA LYS A 12 8.05 7.00 11.06
C LYS A 12 7.91 7.86 9.80
N GLU A 13 8.53 7.44 8.71
CA GLU A 13 8.58 8.19 7.48
C GLU A 13 8.17 7.33 6.30
N LEU A 14 7.53 7.94 5.32
CA LEU A 14 7.26 7.29 4.04
C LEU A 14 8.56 7.11 3.26
N ARG A 15 8.68 5.97 2.60
CA ARG A 15 9.79 5.76 1.67
C ARG A 15 9.54 6.57 0.38
N PRO A 16 10.60 7.12 -0.24
CA PRO A 16 10.45 7.91 -1.47
C PRO A 16 9.71 7.17 -2.59
N PHE A 17 9.86 5.86 -2.68
CA PHE A 17 9.20 5.04 -3.71
C PHE A 17 7.68 5.09 -3.61
N THR A 18 7.12 5.43 -2.45
CA THR A 18 5.67 5.59 -2.29
C THR A 18 5.16 6.74 -3.17
N LEU A 19 5.95 7.81 -3.33
CA LEU A 19 5.57 8.94 -4.17
C LEU A 19 5.48 8.52 -5.64
N ASN A 20 6.44 7.71 -6.10
CA ASN A 20 6.44 7.21 -7.47
C ASN A 20 5.24 6.29 -7.71
N ALA A 21 4.95 5.42 -6.75
CA ALA A 21 3.82 4.51 -6.84
C ALA A 21 2.49 5.27 -6.82
N ALA A 22 2.41 6.35 -6.05
CA ALA A 22 1.21 7.20 -6.04
C ALA A 22 0.95 7.83 -7.39
N THR A 23 2.01 8.29 -8.06
CA THR A 23 1.90 8.86 -9.41
C THR A 23 1.40 7.80 -10.39
N ALA A 24 1.98 6.60 -10.34
CA ALA A 24 1.56 5.49 -11.20
C ALA A 24 0.09 5.12 -10.95
N ALA A 25 -0.32 5.07 -9.69
CA ALA A 25 -1.69 4.76 -9.33
C ALA A 25 -2.67 5.80 -9.88
N SER A 26 -2.31 7.08 -9.82
CA SER A 26 -3.17 8.16 -10.29
C SER A 26 -3.37 8.14 -11.81
N GLN A 27 -2.44 7.51 -12.54
CA GLN A 27 -2.56 7.34 -13.98
C GLN A 27 -3.56 6.24 -14.34
N ILE A 28 -3.81 5.32 -13.42
CA ILE A 28 -4.81 4.26 -13.61
C ILE A 28 -6.21 4.80 -13.30
N ASP A 29 -6.33 5.49 -12.16
CA ASP A 29 -7.59 6.10 -11.74
C ASP A 29 -7.26 7.25 -10.77
N ALA A 30 -8.00 8.34 -10.88
CA ALA A 30 -7.80 9.50 -10.01
C ALA A 30 -8.20 9.22 -8.56
N ASP A 31 -9.03 8.22 -8.32
CA ASP A 31 -9.50 7.87 -6.98
C ASP A 31 -8.52 6.88 -6.33
N VAL A 32 -7.41 7.41 -5.82
CA VAL A 32 -6.36 6.61 -5.19
C VAL A 32 -6.59 6.58 -3.68
N HIS A 33 -6.76 5.36 -3.16
CA HIS A 33 -6.82 5.11 -1.73
C HIS A 33 -5.55 4.41 -1.31
N ALA A 34 -4.90 4.90 -0.26
CA ALA A 34 -3.64 4.33 0.21
C ALA A 34 -3.85 3.59 1.52
N VAL A 35 -3.21 2.43 1.65
CA VAL A 35 -3.18 1.68 2.89
C VAL A 35 -1.77 1.73 3.47
N ILE A 36 -1.68 1.99 4.77
CA ILE A 36 -0.43 1.95 5.51
C ILE A 36 -0.59 0.98 6.68
N ILE A 37 0.30 0.00 6.75
CA ILE A 37 0.28 -1.07 7.76
C ILE A 37 1.57 -0.99 8.56
N GLY A 38 1.47 -0.85 9.87
CA GLY A 38 2.66 -0.75 10.70
C GLY A 38 2.35 -0.63 12.18
N GLN A 39 3.35 -0.21 12.95
CA GLN A 39 3.20 0.09 14.36
C GLN A 39 3.76 1.47 14.64
N ASN A 40 2.99 2.29 15.38
CA ASN A 40 3.35 3.67 15.68
C ASN A 40 3.70 4.45 14.40
N CYS A 41 2.94 4.20 13.33
CA CYS A 41 3.18 4.81 12.04
C CYS A 41 2.27 6.01 11.76
N GLY A 42 1.76 6.64 12.81
CA GLY A 42 0.87 7.80 12.67
C GLY A 42 1.48 8.97 11.91
N ASP A 43 2.78 9.23 12.11
CA ASP A 43 3.46 10.31 11.40
C ASP A 43 3.57 10.00 9.90
N ALA A 44 3.87 8.75 9.56
CA ALA A 44 3.91 8.33 8.17
C ALA A 44 2.51 8.37 7.54
N ALA A 45 1.50 7.96 8.28
CA ALA A 45 0.12 8.03 7.82
C ALA A 45 -0.32 9.47 7.57
N LYS A 46 0.10 10.38 8.44
CA LYS A 46 -0.19 11.81 8.27
C LYS A 46 0.47 12.35 7.00
N ALA A 47 1.75 12.01 6.80
CA ALA A 47 2.46 12.43 5.59
C ALA A 47 1.78 11.90 4.33
N LEU A 48 1.29 10.65 4.40
CA LEU A 48 0.57 10.04 3.29
C LEU A 48 -0.73 10.79 2.99
N SER A 49 -1.45 11.21 4.03
CA SER A 49 -2.71 11.95 3.86
C SER A 49 -2.50 13.34 3.26
N GLU A 50 -1.30 13.87 3.34
CA GLU A 50 -0.97 15.18 2.79
C GLU A 50 -0.61 15.15 1.30
N LEU A 51 -0.48 13.95 0.71
CA LEU A 51 -0.19 13.82 -0.71
C LEU A 51 -1.45 14.15 -1.53
N PRO A 52 -1.38 15.12 -2.46
CA PRO A 52 -2.57 15.53 -3.23
C PRO A 52 -3.21 14.41 -4.04
N LEU A 53 -2.42 13.43 -4.48
CA LEU A 53 -2.91 12.32 -5.29
C LEU A 53 -3.68 11.29 -4.48
N VAL A 54 -3.50 11.26 -3.17
CA VAL A 54 -4.14 10.29 -2.28
C VAL A 54 -5.43 10.88 -1.74
N LYS A 55 -6.55 10.24 -2.03
CA LYS A 55 -7.88 10.72 -1.65
C LYS A 55 -8.36 10.15 -0.31
N LYS A 56 -7.84 9.00 0.10
CA LYS A 56 -8.21 8.36 1.35
C LYS A 56 -7.02 7.56 1.87
N VAL A 57 -6.82 7.56 3.18
CA VAL A 57 -5.78 6.76 3.84
C VAL A 57 -6.45 5.74 4.76
N ILE A 58 -6.08 4.49 4.59
CA ILE A 58 -6.51 3.39 5.47
C ILE A 58 -5.31 3.05 6.36
N HIS A 59 -5.45 3.29 7.64
CA HIS A 59 -4.37 3.11 8.62
C HIS A 59 -4.64 1.84 9.42
N VAL A 60 -3.78 0.84 9.25
CA VAL A 60 -3.86 -0.44 9.97
C VAL A 60 -2.65 -0.55 10.88
N GLU A 61 -2.89 -0.63 12.19
CA GLU A 61 -1.82 -0.59 13.17
C GLU A 61 -1.96 -1.71 14.19
N ALA A 62 -0.85 -2.40 14.45
CA ALA A 62 -0.75 -3.41 15.49
C ALA A 62 0.72 -3.69 15.78
N PRO A 63 1.05 -4.16 17.02
CA PRO A 63 2.45 -4.42 17.37
C PRO A 63 3.16 -5.41 16.44
N TYR A 64 2.46 -6.39 15.92
CA TYR A 64 3.07 -7.40 15.05
C TYR A 64 3.33 -6.88 13.63
N TYR A 65 2.97 -5.63 13.33
CA TYR A 65 3.30 -4.98 12.06
C TYR A 65 4.52 -4.05 12.16
N GLU A 66 5.25 -4.11 13.28
CA GLU A 66 6.42 -3.25 13.46
C GLU A 66 7.46 -3.49 12.36
N ASN A 67 7.69 -4.75 12.02
CA ASN A 67 8.58 -5.12 10.94
C ASN A 67 7.77 -5.65 9.77
N PHE A 68 8.26 -5.38 8.56
CA PHE A 68 7.59 -5.90 7.38
C PHE A 68 7.77 -7.42 7.29
N VAL A 69 6.65 -8.12 7.32
CA VAL A 69 6.58 -9.56 7.03
C VAL A 69 5.44 -9.74 6.04
N ALA A 70 5.77 -10.14 4.81
CA ALA A 70 4.77 -10.24 3.74
C ALA A 70 3.59 -11.15 4.13
N GLU A 71 3.86 -12.21 4.88
CA GLU A 71 2.84 -13.15 5.33
C GLU A 71 1.80 -12.51 6.24
N ASN A 72 2.20 -11.45 6.99
CA ASN A 72 1.28 -10.74 7.87
C ASN A 72 0.53 -9.64 7.14
N PHE A 73 1.16 -9.02 6.15
CA PHE A 73 0.57 -7.90 5.41
C PHE A 73 -0.40 -8.36 4.33
N ALA A 74 -0.06 -9.44 3.62
CA ALA A 74 -0.86 -9.89 2.48
C ALA A 74 -2.33 -10.17 2.83
N PRO A 75 -2.67 -10.82 3.95
CA PRO A 75 -4.07 -11.05 4.28
C PRO A 75 -4.90 -9.76 4.46
N VAL A 76 -4.27 -8.71 5.00
CA VAL A 76 -4.94 -7.41 5.15
C VAL A 76 -5.26 -6.82 3.79
N ILE A 77 -4.29 -6.85 2.88
CA ILE A 77 -4.46 -6.32 1.52
C ILE A 77 -5.51 -7.12 0.76
N VAL A 78 -5.50 -8.44 0.88
CA VAL A 78 -6.48 -9.31 0.23
C VAL A 78 -7.90 -8.94 0.64
N LYS A 79 -8.11 -8.69 1.92
CA LYS A 79 -9.42 -8.31 2.43
C LYS A 79 -9.86 -6.97 1.87
N LEU A 80 -8.95 -6.00 1.81
CA LEU A 80 -9.25 -4.68 1.27
C LEU A 80 -9.46 -4.70 -0.24
N ALA A 81 -8.76 -5.58 -0.94
CA ALA A 81 -8.73 -5.62 -2.40
C ALA A 81 -10.10 -5.85 -3.04
N GLU A 82 -11.04 -6.41 -2.29
CA GLU A 82 -12.41 -6.64 -2.78
C GLU A 82 -13.08 -5.34 -3.23
N ASN A 83 -12.63 -4.20 -2.74
CA ASN A 83 -13.21 -2.90 -3.02
C ASN A 83 -12.45 -2.12 -4.09
N TYR A 84 -11.43 -2.72 -4.71
CA TYR A 84 -10.54 -2.01 -5.63
C TYR A 84 -10.35 -2.76 -6.92
N SER A 85 -10.14 -1.99 -8.01
CA SER A 85 -9.91 -2.58 -9.33
C SER A 85 -8.45 -2.97 -9.54
N HIS A 86 -7.54 -2.25 -8.88
CA HIS A 86 -6.09 -2.44 -9.03
C HIS A 86 -5.40 -2.26 -7.69
N ILE A 87 -4.26 -2.94 -7.54
CA ILE A 87 -3.39 -2.81 -6.38
C ILE A 87 -2.02 -2.40 -6.90
N VAL A 88 -1.48 -1.30 -6.36
CA VAL A 88 -0.21 -0.74 -6.81
C VAL A 88 0.75 -0.63 -5.63
N SER A 89 1.99 -1.06 -5.82
CA SER A 89 3.06 -0.86 -4.86
C SER A 89 4.34 -0.48 -5.57
N SER A 90 5.39 -0.13 -4.81
CA SER A 90 6.69 0.12 -5.40
C SER A 90 7.31 -1.17 -5.93
N ALA A 91 8.23 -1.05 -6.89
CA ALA A 91 8.89 -2.20 -7.52
C ALA A 91 10.18 -2.63 -6.80
N ASN A 92 10.43 -2.09 -5.61
CA ASN A 92 11.60 -2.48 -4.81
C ASN A 92 11.38 -3.78 -4.06
N THR A 93 12.32 -4.13 -3.16
CA THR A 93 12.25 -5.38 -2.40
C THR A 93 10.92 -5.56 -1.65
N PHE A 94 10.40 -4.47 -1.08
CA PHE A 94 9.11 -4.50 -0.39
C PHE A 94 7.99 -5.01 -1.31
N GLY A 95 7.82 -4.38 -2.47
CA GLY A 95 6.79 -4.76 -3.42
C GLY A 95 7.05 -6.13 -4.03
N LYS A 96 8.31 -6.45 -4.33
CA LYS A 96 8.68 -7.73 -4.92
C LYS A 96 8.39 -8.91 -4.00
N ASN A 97 8.43 -8.71 -2.68
CA ASN A 97 8.07 -9.74 -1.72
C ASN A 97 6.57 -9.82 -1.47
N LEU A 98 5.91 -8.67 -1.40
CA LEU A 98 4.50 -8.59 -1.01
C LEU A 98 3.55 -8.94 -2.16
N MET A 99 3.78 -8.39 -3.35
CA MET A 99 2.82 -8.49 -4.46
C MET A 99 2.61 -9.91 -4.96
N PRO A 100 3.64 -10.78 -5.09
CA PRO A 100 3.39 -12.16 -5.48
C PRO A 100 2.50 -12.91 -4.49
N ARG A 101 2.65 -12.65 -3.20
CA ARG A 101 1.82 -13.30 -2.17
C ARG A 101 0.37 -12.85 -2.27
N ILE A 102 0.16 -11.56 -2.50
CA ILE A 102 -1.19 -11.01 -2.69
C ILE A 102 -1.82 -11.62 -3.95
N ALA A 103 -1.07 -11.66 -5.06
CA ALA A 103 -1.57 -12.21 -6.31
C ALA A 103 -1.93 -13.69 -6.17
N ALA A 104 -1.10 -14.47 -5.46
CA ALA A 104 -1.37 -15.88 -5.22
C ALA A 104 -2.66 -16.07 -4.42
N LEU A 105 -2.91 -15.23 -3.43
CA LEU A 105 -4.11 -15.32 -2.60
C LEU A 105 -5.36 -14.88 -3.35
N LEU A 106 -5.24 -13.91 -4.22
CA LEU A 106 -6.38 -13.35 -4.96
C LEU A 106 -6.60 -14.01 -6.32
N ASP A 107 -5.56 -14.70 -6.82
CA ASP A 107 -5.56 -15.20 -8.19
C ASP A 107 -5.92 -14.08 -9.19
N THR A 108 -5.24 -12.94 -9.05
CA THR A 108 -5.51 -11.76 -9.85
C THR A 108 -4.20 -11.12 -10.31
N SER A 109 -4.31 -10.23 -11.31
CA SER A 109 -3.16 -9.49 -11.83
C SER A 109 -2.67 -8.46 -10.81
N GLN A 110 -1.36 -8.25 -10.80
CA GLN A 110 -0.74 -7.23 -9.95
C GLN A 110 -0.12 -6.14 -10.81
N ILE A 111 -0.03 -4.95 -10.24
CA ILE A 111 0.65 -3.81 -10.86
C ILE A 111 1.66 -3.31 -9.85
N SER A 112 2.92 -3.17 -10.27
CA SER A 112 3.98 -2.59 -9.45
C SER A 112 4.72 -1.51 -10.22
N ASP A 113 5.19 -0.56 -9.46
CA ASP A 113 5.88 0.62 -9.99
C ASP A 113 7.39 0.39 -10.04
#